data_f87476acf0a1de498d55ddf1af74bd69
#
_entry.id   f87476acf0a1de498d55ddf1af74bd69
#
_cell.length_a   1.000
_cell.length_b   1.000
_cell.length_c   1.000
_cell.angle_alpha   90.00
_cell.angle_beta   90.00
_cell.angle_gamma   90.00
#
_symmetry.space_group_name_H-M   'P 1'
#
loop_
_entity.id
_entity.type
_entity.pdbx_description
1 polymer ?
#
loop_
_entity_poly.entity_id
_entity_poly.type
_entity_poly.pdbx_seq_one_letter_code
_entity_poly.pdbx_strand_id
1 'polypeptide(L)'
;MIYKRDKTNQHPLQGLGAKKIKQIYSMRKLILNTLLIISISVWGEGKITKPWENGALKVSENHRYLQHENGKPFFWLGDTGWLLPERLDRDEAEYYLDQCAKRGYNVVQVQTMNGAPSYNFYGQCSLPEGFDFKNINKKGVYGYWDHMDYIIKTAAQKGIYIAMDCVWGGEVSGGRVSVKDAEAYGKFLGERYKSFPNVIWMIGGDIRGDVKPEVWTALATNIKKADPVHMMTFHPRGRTCSATWFNEASWLDFNMYQSGHRRYGQRKGDGDYTIAENTEEDNWRYVEKSLAMSTVKPVLDGEPSYEDIPQGLHDFNEVRWNANDVRRYAYWSVFAGSFGHTYGHNSIMQFMKPGVSGSFGAKRYWYDCLEDAGYNQMKYLKALMLAFPYFERVADQSIIAGQNGERYDRAIATRGNDYLLVYNYTARPMQIDLSKISGAKKNCWWFNPKNGEVQYIGEFDSKVTNFTIDAGYNSGNDRVLIVIDCAKDYIKKDTRNILN
;
A
#
# COMPACT_ATOMS: atom_id res chain seq x y z
N MET A 1 14.94 -24.00 5.57
CA MET A 1 16.12 -24.43 4.79
C MET A 1 17.21 -23.40 4.98
N ILE A 2 18.31 -23.78 5.63
CA ILE A 2 19.41 -22.88 5.98
C ILE A 2 20.27 -22.68 4.71
N TYR A 3 20.25 -21.47 4.14
CA TYR A 3 21.17 -21.09 3.07
C TYR A 3 22.55 -20.75 3.64
N LYS A 4 23.53 -21.63 3.41
CA LYS A 4 24.94 -21.29 3.60
C LYS A 4 25.37 -20.25 2.56
N ARG A 5 25.80 -19.07 3.02
CA ARG A 5 26.45 -18.05 2.17
C ARG A 5 27.81 -18.54 1.72
N ASP A 6 28.01 -18.62 0.42
CA ASP A 6 29.33 -18.79 -0.19
C ASP A 6 30.02 -17.43 -0.24
N LYS A 7 31.21 -17.34 0.37
CA LYS A 7 31.96 -16.08 0.62
C LYS A 7 32.92 -15.67 -0.52
N THR A 8 32.82 -16.28 -1.68
CA THR A 8 33.76 -15.96 -2.76
C THR A 8 33.03 -15.84 -4.08
N ASN A 9 32.76 -14.59 -4.50
CA ASN A 9 32.87 -14.13 -5.89
C ASN A 9 32.33 -12.71 -6.02
N GLN A 10 33.21 -11.73 -5.98
CA GLN A 10 32.93 -10.40 -6.53
C GLN A 10 33.00 -10.54 -8.06
N HIS A 11 31.86 -10.66 -8.73
CA HIS A 11 31.79 -10.68 -10.19
C HIS A 11 31.71 -9.27 -10.79
N PRO A 12 32.43 -9.02 -11.93
CA PRO A 12 32.50 -7.68 -12.58
C PRO A 12 31.21 -7.17 -13.21
N LEU A 13 30.10 -7.91 -13.10
CA LEU A 13 28.82 -7.57 -13.76
C LEU A 13 27.90 -6.64 -12.93
N GLN A 14 28.29 -6.25 -11.72
CA GLN A 14 27.52 -5.30 -10.89
C GLN A 14 27.37 -3.89 -11.50
N GLY A 15 28.14 -3.59 -12.55
CA GLY A 15 28.20 -2.25 -13.15
C GLY A 15 27.23 -1.96 -14.30
N LEU A 16 26.56 -2.95 -14.93
CA LEU A 16 25.82 -2.71 -16.18
C LEU A 16 24.42 -2.15 -15.94
N GLY A 17 23.69 -2.63 -14.95
CA GLY A 17 22.36 -2.09 -14.59
C GLY A 17 22.47 -0.71 -13.94
N ALA A 18 23.40 -0.55 -12.99
CA ALA A 18 23.71 0.74 -12.39
C ALA A 18 24.26 1.75 -13.40
N LYS A 19 25.04 1.31 -14.40
CA LYS A 19 25.48 2.17 -15.50
C LYS A 19 24.33 2.61 -16.38
N LYS A 20 23.36 1.75 -16.69
CA LYS A 20 22.18 2.10 -17.49
C LYS A 20 21.29 3.11 -16.76
N ILE A 21 21.06 2.91 -15.46
CA ILE A 21 20.32 3.86 -14.61
C ILE A 21 21.11 5.18 -14.46
N LYS A 22 22.40 5.12 -14.18
CA LYS A 22 23.27 6.31 -14.12
C LYS A 22 23.36 7.04 -15.45
N GLN A 23 23.41 6.32 -16.56
CA GLN A 23 23.43 6.92 -17.90
C GLN A 23 22.10 7.58 -18.26
N ILE A 24 20.95 6.97 -17.92
CA ILE A 24 19.62 7.56 -18.09
C ILE A 24 19.46 8.80 -17.18
N TYR A 25 19.92 8.75 -15.95
CA TYR A 25 19.87 9.86 -14.99
C TYR A 25 20.82 11.01 -15.38
N SER A 26 22.04 10.68 -15.80
CA SER A 26 23.03 11.64 -16.30
C SER A 26 22.58 12.30 -17.60
N MET A 27 22.04 11.54 -18.56
CA MET A 27 21.49 12.10 -19.81
C MET A 27 20.27 12.98 -19.52
N ARG A 28 19.39 12.63 -18.59
CA ARG A 28 18.24 13.47 -18.21
C ARG A 28 18.68 14.73 -17.47
N LYS A 29 19.66 14.69 -16.56
CA LYS A 29 20.26 15.89 -15.95
C LYS A 29 20.90 16.78 -17.00
N LEU A 30 21.59 16.22 -17.99
CA LEU A 30 22.22 16.97 -19.08
C LEU A 30 21.14 17.61 -19.98
N ILE A 31 20.07 16.88 -20.34
CA ILE A 31 18.96 17.38 -21.14
C ILE A 31 18.17 18.45 -20.38
N LEU A 32 17.92 18.27 -19.07
CA LEU A 32 17.27 19.31 -18.24
C LEU A 32 18.12 20.59 -18.14
N ASN A 33 19.42 20.45 -17.96
CA ASN A 33 20.32 21.63 -17.91
C ASN A 33 20.46 22.32 -19.26
N THR A 34 20.34 21.60 -20.37
CA THR A 34 20.41 22.18 -21.73
C THR A 34 19.07 22.80 -22.16
N LEU A 35 17.93 22.27 -21.69
CA LEU A 35 16.60 22.83 -21.94
C LEU A 35 16.29 24.04 -21.03
N LEU A 36 16.98 24.20 -19.90
CA LEU A 36 16.80 25.35 -19.02
C LEU A 36 17.36 26.67 -19.59
N ILE A 37 18.08 26.60 -20.70
CA ILE A 37 18.65 27.79 -21.38
C ILE A 37 17.76 28.31 -22.53
N ILE A 38 16.72 27.57 -22.95
CA ILE A 38 15.96 27.90 -24.18
C ILE A 38 14.45 28.11 -23.97
N SER A 39 13.87 27.91 -22.78
CA SER A 39 12.45 28.18 -22.57
C SER A 39 12.11 28.70 -21.19
N ILE A 40 12.24 30.04 -21.02
CA ILE A 40 11.43 30.77 -20.06
C ILE A 40 10.04 30.91 -20.69
N SER A 41 9.19 29.91 -20.51
CA SER A 41 7.74 30.05 -20.65
C SER A 41 7.07 29.10 -19.63
N VAL A 42 6.68 29.68 -18.51
CA VAL A 42 5.51 29.46 -17.67
C VAL A 42 4.87 28.06 -17.76
N TRP A 43 5.46 27.11 -17.09
CA TRP A 43 4.71 26.09 -16.35
C TRP A 43 5.12 26.27 -14.89
N GLY A 44 4.22 26.80 -14.07
CA GLY A 44 4.42 26.86 -12.64
C GLY A 44 4.67 25.45 -12.16
N GLU A 45 5.89 25.15 -11.71
CA GLU A 45 6.15 24.01 -10.85
C GLU A 45 5.24 24.19 -9.64
N GLY A 46 4.10 23.51 -9.62
CA GLY A 46 3.24 23.45 -8.45
C GLY A 46 4.13 23.01 -7.28
N LYS A 47 4.29 23.88 -6.30
CA LYS A 47 5.04 23.63 -5.07
C LYS A 47 4.54 22.29 -4.53
N ILE A 48 5.38 21.25 -4.54
CA ILE A 48 5.04 19.95 -3.98
C ILE A 48 4.72 20.21 -2.50
N THR A 49 3.44 20.29 -2.18
CA THR A 49 2.98 20.43 -0.79
C THR A 49 3.24 19.11 -0.09
N LYS A 50 4.09 19.14 0.92
CA LYS A 50 4.42 17.93 1.68
C LYS A 50 3.23 17.57 2.57
N PRO A 51 2.82 16.28 2.64
CA PRO A 51 1.62 15.88 3.40
C PRO A 51 1.64 16.38 4.85
N TRP A 52 2.77 16.32 5.53
CA TRP A 52 2.95 16.78 6.93
C TRP A 52 2.88 18.29 7.15
N GLU A 53 2.83 19.12 6.10
CA GLU A 53 2.45 20.53 6.21
C GLU A 53 0.99 20.68 6.69
N ASN A 54 0.19 19.60 6.59
CA ASN A 54 -1.15 19.51 7.16
C ASN A 54 -1.20 19.00 8.62
N GLY A 55 -0.04 18.87 9.27
CA GLY A 55 0.13 18.28 10.59
C GLY A 55 0.32 16.76 10.58
N ALA A 56 0.52 16.18 11.75
CA ALA A 56 0.68 14.74 11.93
C ALA A 56 -0.56 13.95 11.49
N LEU A 57 -0.35 12.67 11.22
CA LEU A 57 -1.47 11.76 10.96
C LEU A 57 -2.17 11.37 12.26
N LYS A 58 -3.48 11.26 12.23
CA LYS A 58 -4.31 10.77 13.33
C LYS A 58 -5.51 9.98 12.80
N VAL A 59 -6.11 9.19 13.66
CA VAL A 59 -7.39 8.52 13.38
C VAL A 59 -8.50 9.58 13.29
N SER A 60 -9.40 9.43 12.31
CA SER A 60 -10.57 10.29 12.14
C SER A 60 -11.58 10.11 13.28
N GLU A 61 -12.47 11.08 13.50
CA GLU A 61 -13.47 11.05 14.58
C GLU A 61 -14.41 9.84 14.53
N ASN A 62 -14.72 9.35 13.31
CA ASN A 62 -15.54 8.16 13.12
C ASN A 62 -14.75 6.84 13.24
N HIS A 63 -13.46 6.88 13.59
CA HIS A 63 -12.58 5.74 13.77
C HIS A 63 -12.39 4.82 12.54
N ARG A 64 -12.76 5.29 11.34
CA ARG A 64 -12.72 4.47 10.11
C ARG A 64 -11.58 4.83 9.17
N TYR A 65 -11.02 6.03 9.30
CA TYR A 65 -10.05 6.60 8.36
C TYR A 65 -8.88 7.24 9.07
N LEU A 66 -7.84 7.57 8.30
CA LEU A 66 -6.77 8.45 8.75
C LEU A 66 -6.98 9.86 8.18
N GLN A 67 -6.57 10.85 8.95
CA GLN A 67 -6.57 12.25 8.57
C GLN A 67 -5.33 12.96 9.11
N HIS A 68 -5.00 14.09 8.54
CA HIS A 68 -4.05 15.04 9.12
C HIS A 68 -4.68 15.84 10.27
N GLU A 69 -3.85 16.45 11.10
CA GLU A 69 -4.30 17.30 12.22
C GLU A 69 -5.27 18.40 11.78
N ASN A 70 -5.04 19.02 10.61
CA ASN A 70 -5.92 20.05 10.04
C ASN A 70 -7.22 19.51 9.43
N GLY A 71 -7.52 18.21 9.55
CA GLY A 71 -8.73 17.57 9.07
C GLY A 71 -8.68 17.11 7.60
N LYS A 72 -7.60 17.33 6.86
CA LYS A 72 -7.49 16.79 5.50
C LYS A 72 -7.44 15.27 5.51
N PRO A 73 -8.18 14.59 4.61
CA PRO A 73 -8.15 13.13 4.52
C PRO A 73 -6.76 12.62 4.09
N PHE A 74 -6.39 11.48 4.65
CA PHE A 74 -5.22 10.72 4.23
C PHE A 74 -5.67 9.40 3.62
N PHE A 75 -5.63 9.29 2.30
CA PHE A 75 -5.79 8.02 1.60
C PHE A 75 -4.41 7.37 1.45
N TRP A 76 -4.22 6.22 2.09
CA TRP A 76 -3.01 5.44 1.94
C TRP A 76 -2.97 4.82 0.54
N LEU A 77 -2.05 5.27 -0.31
CA LEU A 77 -1.67 4.57 -1.52
C LEU A 77 -0.22 4.13 -1.36
N GLY A 78 -0.05 2.88 -0.92
CA GLY A 78 1.25 2.30 -0.62
C GLY A 78 1.83 1.50 -1.77
N ASP A 79 3.16 1.51 -1.87
CA ASP A 79 3.94 0.53 -2.64
C ASP A 79 4.77 -0.34 -1.70
N THR A 80 5.07 -1.55 -2.13
CA THR A 80 5.85 -2.51 -1.37
C THR A 80 7.28 -2.56 -1.87
N GLY A 81 8.20 -2.01 -1.07
CA GLY A 81 9.63 -2.00 -1.32
C GLY A 81 10.42 -2.68 -0.19
N TRP A 82 10.08 -3.94 0.15
CA TRP A 82 10.58 -4.62 1.34
C TRP A 82 12.10 -4.52 1.52
N LEU A 83 12.87 -4.82 0.49
CA LEU A 83 14.32 -4.91 0.58
C LEU A 83 15.06 -3.63 0.15
N LEU A 84 14.38 -2.48 0.20
CA LEU A 84 14.95 -1.19 -0.25
C LEU A 84 16.31 -0.90 0.39
N PRO A 85 16.51 -0.96 1.73
CA PRO A 85 17.80 -0.64 2.34
C PRO A 85 18.91 -1.63 1.98
N GLU A 86 18.54 -2.90 1.75
CA GLU A 86 19.51 -3.97 1.48
C GLU A 86 19.95 -4.02 0.02
N ARG A 87 19.09 -3.58 -0.89
CA ARG A 87 19.25 -3.83 -2.32
C ARG A 87 19.61 -2.60 -3.14
N LEU A 88 19.19 -1.42 -2.72
CA LEU A 88 19.36 -0.19 -3.49
C LEU A 88 20.49 0.68 -2.93
N ASP A 89 21.33 1.22 -3.83
CA ASP A 89 22.20 2.33 -3.50
C ASP A 89 21.40 3.65 -3.38
N ARG A 90 22.07 4.76 -3.08
CA ARG A 90 21.40 6.06 -2.91
C ARG A 90 20.74 6.55 -4.19
N ASP A 91 21.40 6.38 -5.34
CA ASP A 91 20.88 6.84 -6.64
C ASP A 91 19.67 6.00 -7.06
N GLU A 92 19.73 4.68 -6.87
CA GLU A 92 18.63 3.75 -7.14
C GLU A 92 17.44 3.99 -6.21
N ALA A 93 17.70 4.21 -4.91
CA ALA A 93 16.66 4.51 -3.93
C ALA A 93 15.96 5.85 -4.24
N GLU A 94 16.72 6.90 -4.60
CA GLU A 94 16.15 8.17 -5.04
C GLU A 94 15.30 8.01 -6.29
N TYR A 95 15.80 7.27 -7.30
CA TYR A 95 15.06 7.01 -8.53
C TYR A 95 13.74 6.26 -8.26
N TYR A 96 13.78 5.21 -7.43
CA TYR A 96 12.58 4.46 -7.07
C TYR A 96 11.53 5.35 -6.38
N LEU A 97 11.94 6.12 -5.39
CA LEU A 97 11.05 7.03 -4.68
C LEU A 97 10.48 8.14 -5.60
N ASP A 98 11.26 8.62 -6.57
CA ASP A 98 10.76 9.52 -7.62
C ASP A 98 9.65 8.87 -8.46
N GLN A 99 9.83 7.61 -8.82
CA GLN A 99 8.83 6.88 -9.60
C GLN A 99 7.55 6.63 -8.80
N CYS A 100 7.66 6.32 -7.49
CA CYS A 100 6.51 6.23 -6.59
C CYS A 100 5.73 7.57 -6.53
N ALA A 101 6.42 8.67 -6.26
CA ALA A 101 5.79 10.00 -6.19
C ALA A 101 5.07 10.40 -7.47
N LYS A 102 5.71 10.19 -8.64
CA LYS A 102 5.12 10.48 -9.95
C LYS A 102 3.83 9.72 -10.25
N ARG A 103 3.67 8.54 -9.66
CA ARG A 103 2.49 7.69 -9.83
C ARG A 103 1.46 7.84 -8.70
N GLY A 104 1.68 8.83 -7.81
CA GLY A 104 0.74 9.19 -6.75
C GLY A 104 0.82 8.32 -5.50
N TYR A 105 1.81 7.41 -5.40
CA TYR A 105 2.10 6.70 -4.17
C TYR A 105 2.57 7.67 -3.10
N ASN A 106 2.03 7.54 -1.90
CA ASN A 106 2.37 8.41 -0.77
C ASN A 106 2.89 7.64 0.45
N VAL A 107 2.97 6.31 0.34
CA VAL A 107 3.61 5.43 1.33
C VAL A 107 4.48 4.41 0.62
N VAL A 108 5.62 4.04 1.21
CA VAL A 108 6.42 2.88 0.83
C VAL A 108 6.65 2.02 2.06
N GLN A 109 6.28 0.74 1.99
CA GLN A 109 6.56 -0.26 3.03
C GLN A 109 7.97 -0.79 2.87
N VAL A 110 8.73 -0.82 3.97
CA VAL A 110 10.16 -1.18 3.97
C VAL A 110 10.48 -2.05 5.17
N GLN A 111 11.17 -3.16 4.95
CA GLN A 111 11.79 -3.92 6.03
C GLN A 111 12.99 -3.14 6.58
N THR A 112 12.88 -2.66 7.80
CA THR A 112 13.98 -1.99 8.48
C THR A 112 15.09 -2.97 8.83
N MET A 113 14.73 -4.18 9.26
CA MET A 113 15.63 -5.31 9.39
C MET A 113 14.95 -6.59 8.90
N ASN A 114 15.36 -7.11 7.74
CA ASN A 114 14.91 -8.40 7.23
C ASN A 114 15.54 -9.59 8.00
N GLY A 115 16.71 -9.37 8.60
CA GLY A 115 17.41 -10.32 9.46
C GLY A 115 17.94 -9.61 10.71
N ALA A 116 18.21 -10.35 11.78
CA ALA A 116 18.89 -9.85 12.96
C ALA A 116 20.26 -10.53 13.15
N PRO A 117 21.35 -9.95 12.55
CA PRO A 117 21.47 -8.66 11.86
C PRO A 117 21.10 -8.69 10.38
N SER A 118 20.76 -7.51 9.83
CA SER A 118 20.70 -7.22 8.39
C SER A 118 21.95 -6.46 7.90
N TYR A 119 22.13 -6.43 6.58
CA TYR A 119 23.20 -5.66 5.93
C TYR A 119 22.59 -4.78 4.85
N ASN A 120 22.98 -3.50 4.80
CA ASN A 120 22.54 -2.60 3.74
C ASN A 120 23.29 -2.87 2.43
N PHE A 121 22.91 -2.15 1.36
CA PHE A 121 23.55 -2.26 0.04
C PHE A 121 25.09 -2.13 0.11
N TYR A 122 25.60 -1.32 1.03
CA TYR A 122 27.05 -1.07 1.21
C TYR A 122 27.73 -2.10 2.12
N GLY A 123 27.03 -3.17 2.52
CA GLY A 123 27.56 -4.23 3.37
C GLY A 123 27.70 -3.85 4.85
N GLN A 124 27.10 -2.73 5.28
CA GLN A 124 27.13 -2.30 6.68
C GLN A 124 26.09 -3.05 7.50
N CYS A 125 26.48 -3.50 8.69
CA CYS A 125 25.67 -4.28 9.60
C CYS A 125 24.70 -3.38 10.40
N SER A 126 23.45 -3.83 10.54
CA SER A 126 22.43 -3.15 11.37
C SER A 126 22.69 -3.28 12.88
N LEU A 127 23.32 -4.38 13.30
CA LEU A 127 23.57 -4.75 14.68
C LEU A 127 25.03 -5.16 14.90
N PRO A 128 26.02 -4.26 14.75
CA PRO A 128 27.43 -4.60 14.84
C PRO A 128 27.83 -5.10 16.24
N GLU A 129 27.13 -4.68 17.28
CA GLU A 129 27.34 -5.05 18.68
C GLU A 129 26.06 -5.66 19.28
N GLY A 130 25.28 -6.40 18.47
CA GLY A 130 23.97 -6.90 18.86
C GLY A 130 22.97 -5.75 19.07
N PHE A 131 22.06 -5.88 20.02
CA PHE A 131 21.06 -4.85 20.35
C PHE A 131 21.59 -3.77 21.32
N ASP A 132 22.93 -3.54 21.35
CA ASP A 132 23.52 -2.36 21.98
C ASP A 132 23.76 -1.26 20.93
N PHE A 133 22.95 -0.23 20.97
CA PHE A 133 22.95 0.88 20.00
C PHE A 133 23.84 2.07 20.41
N LYS A 134 24.63 1.98 21.49
CA LYS A 134 25.44 3.11 22.00
C LYS A 134 26.50 3.57 21.01
N ASN A 135 27.11 2.66 20.26
CA ASN A 135 28.23 2.92 19.34
C ASN A 135 27.87 2.66 17.88
N ILE A 136 26.59 2.77 17.52
CA ILE A 136 26.10 2.35 16.19
C ILE A 136 26.62 3.23 15.04
N ASN A 137 26.96 4.48 15.32
CA ASN A 137 27.47 5.44 14.34
C ASN A 137 28.98 5.60 14.55
N LYS A 138 29.80 4.84 13.84
CA LYS A 138 31.23 5.06 13.80
C LYS A 138 31.53 6.35 13.01
N LYS A 139 32.22 7.31 13.62
CA LYS A 139 32.55 8.60 13.00
C LYS A 139 33.25 8.39 11.65
N GLY A 140 32.71 8.99 10.59
CA GLY A 140 33.27 8.95 9.23
C GLY A 140 32.92 7.69 8.42
N VAL A 141 32.11 6.78 8.94
CA VAL A 141 31.62 5.60 8.22
C VAL A 141 30.14 5.81 7.89
N TYR A 142 29.77 5.63 6.62
CA TYR A 142 28.35 5.60 6.20
C TYR A 142 27.76 4.24 6.57
N GLY A 143 27.11 4.19 7.74
CA GLY A 143 26.63 2.97 8.36
C GLY A 143 25.26 2.51 7.83
N TYR A 144 24.75 1.42 8.42
CA TYR A 144 23.41 0.90 8.11
C TYR A 144 22.31 1.95 8.33
N TRP A 145 22.33 2.56 9.51
CA TRP A 145 21.30 3.52 9.93
C TRP A 145 21.43 4.87 9.23
N ASP A 146 22.63 5.23 8.75
CA ASP A 146 22.80 6.40 7.89
C ASP A 146 22.13 6.21 6.53
N HIS A 147 22.10 4.96 6.04
CA HIS A 147 21.39 4.63 4.80
C HIS A 147 19.88 4.66 5.00
N MET A 148 19.38 4.16 6.13
CA MET A 148 17.96 4.30 6.49
C MET A 148 17.55 5.77 6.60
N ASP A 149 18.36 6.59 7.28
CA ASP A 149 18.13 8.05 7.37
C ASP A 149 18.07 8.71 5.99
N TYR A 150 19.00 8.32 5.10
CA TYR A 150 19.02 8.83 3.71
C TYR A 150 17.72 8.49 2.97
N ILE A 151 17.27 7.25 3.05
CA ILE A 151 16.02 6.79 2.42
C ILE A 151 14.83 7.60 2.95
N ILE A 152 14.68 7.72 4.27
CA ILE A 152 13.57 8.44 4.90
C ILE A 152 13.60 9.94 4.52
N LYS A 153 14.77 10.58 4.56
CA LYS A 153 14.94 11.99 4.15
C LYS A 153 14.62 12.21 2.67
N THR A 154 15.06 11.29 1.83
CA THR A 154 14.78 11.34 0.38
C THR A 154 13.28 11.16 0.11
N ALA A 155 12.62 10.21 0.79
CA ALA A 155 11.18 10.03 0.74
C ALA A 155 10.43 11.29 1.20
N ALA A 156 10.92 11.92 2.29
CA ALA A 156 10.36 13.16 2.79
C ALA A 156 10.43 14.31 1.76
N GLN A 157 11.49 14.43 1.02
CA GLN A 157 11.60 15.44 -0.05
C GLN A 157 10.56 15.25 -1.16
N LYS A 158 10.04 14.02 -1.32
CA LYS A 158 9.10 13.64 -2.37
C LYS A 158 7.66 13.49 -1.87
N GLY A 159 7.39 13.81 -0.59
CA GLY A 159 6.05 13.71 0.01
C GLY A 159 5.60 12.29 0.32
N ILE A 160 6.53 11.36 0.52
CA ILE A 160 6.29 9.94 0.77
C ILE A 160 6.56 9.61 2.23
N TYR A 161 5.63 8.90 2.88
CA TYR A 161 5.84 8.24 4.16
C TYR A 161 6.58 6.92 3.97
N ILE A 162 7.48 6.60 4.89
CA ILE A 162 8.10 5.27 5.01
C ILE A 162 7.40 4.52 6.13
N ALA A 163 6.71 3.43 5.77
CA ALA A 163 6.14 2.49 6.71
C ALA A 163 7.22 1.46 7.04
N MET A 164 7.81 1.60 8.24
CA MET A 164 8.97 0.84 8.68
C MET A 164 8.53 -0.44 9.38
N ASP A 165 8.64 -1.59 8.69
CA ASP A 165 8.57 -2.89 9.36
C ASP A 165 9.85 -3.10 10.16
N CYS A 166 9.72 -3.03 11.49
CA CYS A 166 10.86 -2.87 12.38
C CYS A 166 11.83 -4.05 12.34
N VAL A 167 11.31 -5.28 12.39
CA VAL A 167 12.08 -6.52 12.30
C VAL A 167 11.17 -7.64 11.78
N TRP A 168 11.67 -8.39 10.81
CA TRP A 168 10.87 -9.45 10.18
C TRP A 168 10.50 -10.56 11.16
N GLY A 169 9.24 -11.01 11.11
CA GLY A 169 8.66 -11.94 12.08
C GLY A 169 9.41 -13.26 12.25
N GLY A 170 10.08 -13.73 11.19
CA GLY A 170 10.96 -14.91 11.27
C GLY A 170 12.11 -14.79 12.27
N GLU A 171 12.60 -13.57 12.51
CA GLU A 171 13.67 -13.31 13.47
C GLU A 171 13.19 -13.47 14.91
N VAL A 172 11.97 -13.01 15.18
CA VAL A 172 11.35 -13.16 16.51
C VAL A 172 10.93 -14.61 16.75
N SER A 173 10.24 -15.25 15.80
CA SER A 173 9.84 -16.66 15.94
C SER A 173 11.05 -17.59 16.10
N GLY A 174 12.13 -17.30 15.38
CA GLY A 174 13.41 -18.02 15.48
C GLY A 174 14.22 -17.76 16.76
N GLY A 175 13.75 -16.87 17.65
CA GLY A 175 14.41 -16.59 18.93
C GLY A 175 15.64 -15.69 18.86
N ARG A 176 15.86 -15.01 17.74
CA ARG A 176 16.97 -14.06 17.56
C ARG A 176 16.72 -12.69 18.19
N VAL A 177 15.49 -12.42 18.59
CA VAL A 177 15.08 -11.18 19.28
C VAL A 177 14.37 -11.57 20.56
N SER A 178 14.97 -11.25 21.70
CA SER A 178 14.36 -11.43 23.03
C SER A 178 13.49 -10.20 23.39
N VAL A 179 12.71 -10.30 24.48
CA VAL A 179 11.97 -9.14 25.03
C VAL A 179 12.92 -7.98 25.34
N LYS A 180 14.07 -8.27 25.97
CA LYS A 180 15.08 -7.25 26.32
C LYS A 180 15.65 -6.57 25.05
N ASP A 181 15.90 -7.34 24.00
CA ASP A 181 16.37 -6.80 22.72
C ASP A 181 15.30 -5.92 22.06
N ALA A 182 14.04 -6.35 22.12
CA ALA A 182 12.90 -5.59 21.62
C ALA A 182 12.71 -4.26 22.37
N GLU A 183 12.89 -4.23 23.69
CA GLU A 183 12.86 -3.00 24.49
C GLU A 183 13.96 -2.02 24.07
N ALA A 184 15.21 -2.49 23.97
CA ALA A 184 16.34 -1.68 23.56
C ALA A 184 16.17 -1.15 22.13
N TYR A 185 15.72 -2.01 21.22
CA TYR A 185 15.51 -1.67 19.82
C TYR A 185 14.35 -0.68 19.65
N GLY A 186 13.23 -0.89 20.32
CA GLY A 186 12.09 0.01 20.27
C GLY A 186 12.44 1.41 20.78
N LYS A 187 13.19 1.50 21.87
CA LYS A 187 13.71 2.78 22.37
C LYS A 187 14.62 3.45 21.35
N PHE A 188 15.57 2.72 20.75
CA PHE A 188 16.48 3.26 19.74
C PHE A 188 15.72 3.81 18.53
N LEU A 189 14.78 3.02 17.97
CA LEU A 189 13.98 3.44 16.81
C LEU A 189 13.17 4.70 17.08
N GLY A 190 12.43 4.71 18.19
CA GLY A 190 11.61 5.85 18.56
C GLY A 190 12.45 7.12 18.79
N GLU A 191 13.57 7.03 19.53
CA GLU A 191 14.46 8.17 19.76
C GLU A 191 15.09 8.69 18.46
N ARG A 192 15.47 7.81 17.53
CA ARG A 192 16.13 8.19 16.28
C ARG A 192 15.17 8.85 15.31
N TYR A 193 13.94 8.35 15.19
CA TYR A 193 13.06 8.73 14.09
C TYR A 193 11.89 9.64 14.48
N LYS A 194 11.65 9.94 15.77
CA LYS A 194 10.56 10.81 16.22
C LYS A 194 10.53 12.22 15.61
N SER A 195 11.66 12.72 15.11
CA SER A 195 11.75 14.04 14.46
C SER A 195 11.56 14.01 12.95
N PHE A 196 11.43 12.84 12.35
CA PHE A 196 11.18 12.69 10.92
C PHE A 196 9.67 12.74 10.68
N PRO A 197 9.15 13.62 9.83
CA PRO A 197 7.70 13.83 9.74
C PRO A 197 6.96 12.72 8.96
N ASN A 198 7.68 11.80 8.36
CA ASN A 198 7.18 10.87 7.35
C ASN A 198 7.42 9.39 7.71
N VAL A 199 7.39 9.05 8.99
CA VAL A 199 7.51 7.68 9.48
C VAL A 199 6.13 7.15 9.89
N ILE A 200 5.88 5.88 9.59
CA ILE A 200 4.78 5.08 10.13
C ILE A 200 5.40 3.78 10.63
N TRP A 201 5.07 3.38 11.85
CA TRP A 201 5.63 2.17 12.45
C TRP A 201 4.82 0.93 12.05
N MET A 202 5.50 -0.11 11.62
CA MET A 202 4.92 -1.44 11.42
C MET A 202 5.66 -2.45 12.32
N ILE A 203 4.88 -3.20 13.08
CA ILE A 203 5.36 -4.28 13.94
C ILE A 203 4.97 -5.59 13.27
N GLY A 204 5.75 -6.65 13.42
CA GLY A 204 5.39 -7.96 12.89
C GLY A 204 6.25 -8.40 11.71
N GLY A 205 5.68 -8.46 10.52
CA GLY A 205 6.35 -8.96 9.31
C GLY A 205 6.08 -10.44 9.04
N ASP A 206 5.00 -10.73 8.31
CA ASP A 206 4.57 -12.05 7.86
C ASP A 206 4.46 -13.10 8.97
N ILE A 207 4.00 -12.69 10.15
CA ILE A 207 3.90 -13.49 11.37
C ILE A 207 2.51 -13.38 12.01
N ARG A 208 2.09 -14.43 12.73
CA ARG A 208 0.91 -14.38 13.59
C ARG A 208 1.23 -13.60 14.86
N GLY A 209 0.30 -12.76 15.30
CA GLY A 209 0.49 -11.93 16.49
C GLY A 209 0.54 -12.72 17.80
N ASP A 210 0.03 -13.96 17.82
CA ASP A 210 0.12 -14.88 18.98
C ASP A 210 1.47 -15.62 19.08
N VAL A 211 2.37 -15.43 18.13
CA VAL A 211 3.74 -15.94 18.23
C VAL A 211 4.60 -14.91 18.95
N LYS A 212 4.97 -15.22 20.20
CA LYS A 212 5.76 -14.36 21.10
C LYS A 212 5.19 -12.94 21.25
N PRO A 213 3.89 -12.80 21.61
CA PRO A 213 3.21 -11.50 21.70
C PRO A 213 3.89 -10.52 22.67
N GLU A 214 4.61 -11.04 23.67
CA GLU A 214 5.40 -10.25 24.63
C GLU A 214 6.54 -9.49 23.96
N VAL A 215 7.18 -10.05 22.93
CA VAL A 215 8.25 -9.39 22.17
C VAL A 215 7.68 -8.25 21.33
N TRP A 216 6.56 -8.50 20.65
CA TRP A 216 5.87 -7.48 19.86
C TRP A 216 5.38 -6.31 20.72
N THR A 217 4.78 -6.64 21.87
CA THR A 217 4.29 -5.62 22.81
C THR A 217 5.44 -4.80 23.38
N ALA A 218 6.57 -5.43 23.72
CA ALA A 218 7.76 -4.74 24.23
C ALA A 218 8.32 -3.77 23.16
N LEU A 219 8.47 -4.23 21.93
CA LEU A 219 8.93 -3.40 20.81
C LEU A 219 8.01 -2.19 20.59
N ALA A 220 6.72 -2.44 20.41
CA ALA A 220 5.71 -1.41 20.13
C ALA A 220 5.60 -0.39 21.25
N THR A 221 5.53 -0.85 22.50
CA THR A 221 5.40 0.02 23.68
C THR A 221 6.62 0.93 23.86
N ASN A 222 7.84 0.40 23.62
CA ASN A 222 9.05 1.22 23.75
C ASN A 222 9.23 2.19 22.61
N ILE A 223 8.78 1.87 21.39
CA ILE A 223 8.68 2.85 20.30
C ILE A 223 7.70 3.97 20.70
N LYS A 224 6.46 3.64 21.05
CA LYS A 224 5.43 4.63 21.42
C LYS A 224 5.80 5.48 22.62
N LYS A 225 6.59 4.95 23.57
CA LYS A 225 7.11 5.69 24.71
C LYS A 225 8.12 6.77 24.30
N ALA A 226 8.93 6.51 23.30
CA ALA A 226 9.93 7.45 22.78
C ALA A 226 9.37 8.35 21.68
N ASP A 227 8.39 7.87 20.92
CA ASP A 227 7.72 8.51 19.80
C ASP A 227 6.19 8.30 19.90
N PRO A 228 5.48 9.14 20.63
CA PRO A 228 4.03 9.01 20.81
C PRO A 228 3.20 9.51 19.63
N VAL A 229 3.82 10.16 18.63
CA VAL A 229 3.12 10.90 17.56
C VAL A 229 2.87 10.01 16.33
N HIS A 230 3.88 9.27 15.88
CA HIS A 230 3.74 8.51 14.65
C HIS A 230 2.79 7.35 14.80
N MET A 231 1.99 7.13 13.74
CA MET A 231 1.02 6.04 13.66
C MET A 231 1.71 4.67 13.67
N MET A 232 1.04 3.69 14.26
CA MET A 232 1.57 2.33 14.39
C MET A 232 0.54 1.27 14.03
N THR A 233 0.99 0.23 13.35
CA THR A 233 0.20 -0.97 13.04
C THR A 233 1.00 -2.24 13.24
N PHE A 234 0.36 -3.39 13.02
CA PHE A 234 1.00 -4.72 13.01
C PHE A 234 0.78 -5.38 11.65
N HIS A 235 1.86 -5.73 10.96
CA HIS A 235 1.84 -6.47 9.70
C HIS A 235 1.72 -7.97 9.99
N PRO A 236 0.56 -8.58 9.75
CA PRO A 236 0.34 -9.98 10.07
C PRO A 236 0.79 -10.91 8.94
N ARG A 237 0.77 -12.21 9.21
CA ARG A 237 0.95 -13.27 8.21
C ARG A 237 -0.21 -13.31 7.23
N GLY A 238 0.06 -13.85 6.04
CA GLY A 238 -0.93 -14.09 4.99
C GLY A 238 -2.22 -14.73 5.49
N ARG A 239 -3.35 -14.13 5.13
CA ARG A 239 -4.72 -14.53 5.50
C ARG A 239 -4.98 -14.44 7.00
N THR A 240 -4.42 -13.42 7.61
CA THR A 240 -4.67 -13.03 8.99
C THR A 240 -4.83 -11.52 9.10
N CYS A 241 -5.34 -11.06 10.24
CA CYS A 241 -5.56 -9.65 10.53
C CYS A 241 -5.03 -9.30 11.93
N SER A 242 -4.35 -8.18 12.07
CA SER A 242 -3.85 -7.67 13.35
C SER A 242 -4.94 -7.54 14.41
N ALA A 243 -6.16 -7.24 13.97
CA ALA A 243 -7.33 -7.13 14.84
C ALA A 243 -7.60 -8.40 15.67
N THR A 244 -7.21 -9.57 15.17
CA THR A 244 -7.38 -10.85 15.85
C THR A 244 -6.64 -10.89 17.19
N TRP A 245 -5.51 -10.19 17.30
CA TRP A 245 -4.64 -10.26 18.48
C TRP A 245 -4.47 -8.94 19.21
N PHE A 246 -4.49 -7.83 18.50
CA PHE A 246 -4.06 -6.54 19.02
C PHE A 246 -5.09 -5.41 18.90
N ASN A 247 -6.36 -5.72 18.57
CA ASN A 247 -7.37 -4.67 18.42
C ASN A 247 -7.50 -3.76 19.63
N GLU A 248 -7.39 -4.33 20.84
CA GLU A 248 -7.48 -3.58 22.10
C GLU A 248 -6.12 -3.05 22.60
N ALA A 249 -5.03 -3.30 21.86
CA ALA A 249 -3.72 -2.78 22.27
C ALA A 249 -3.66 -1.26 22.05
N SER A 250 -3.23 -0.54 23.09
CA SER A 250 -3.16 0.93 23.08
C SER A 250 -2.12 1.49 22.10
N TRP A 251 -1.14 0.69 21.72
CA TRP A 251 -0.13 1.07 20.74
C TRP A 251 -0.58 0.90 19.28
N LEU A 252 -1.62 0.10 19.01
CA LEU A 252 -2.13 -0.15 17.66
C LEU A 252 -3.13 0.95 17.27
N ASP A 253 -2.74 1.82 16.33
CA ASP A 253 -3.59 2.92 15.87
C ASP A 253 -4.58 2.47 14.79
N PHE A 254 -4.18 1.56 13.89
CA PHE A 254 -5.04 1.00 12.85
C PHE A 254 -4.75 -0.47 12.60
N ASN A 255 -5.75 -1.19 12.13
CA ASN A 255 -5.64 -2.60 11.78
C ASN A 255 -5.04 -2.77 10.39
N MET A 256 -4.19 -3.79 10.25
CA MET A 256 -3.68 -4.25 8.97
C MET A 256 -3.96 -5.74 8.81
N TYR A 257 -4.29 -6.14 7.61
CA TYR A 257 -4.40 -7.56 7.25
C TYR A 257 -3.59 -7.83 5.99
N GLN A 258 -3.34 -9.11 5.74
CA GLN A 258 -2.72 -9.60 4.52
C GLN A 258 -3.71 -10.55 3.83
N SER A 259 -4.37 -10.11 2.76
CA SER A 259 -5.30 -10.95 2.01
C SER A 259 -4.56 -12.05 1.23
N GLY A 260 -3.31 -11.82 0.91
CA GLY A 260 -2.36 -12.83 0.42
C GLY A 260 -2.48 -13.16 -1.06
N HIS A 261 -1.85 -14.27 -1.49
CA HIS A 261 -1.51 -14.52 -2.87
C HIS A 261 -2.19 -15.76 -3.48
N ARG A 262 -3.28 -16.25 -2.88
CA ARG A 262 -3.99 -17.47 -3.34
C ARG A 262 -5.30 -17.13 -4.01
N ARG A 263 -5.58 -17.80 -5.13
CA ARG A 263 -6.84 -17.70 -5.86
C ARG A 263 -7.89 -18.69 -5.35
N TYR A 264 -9.11 -18.52 -5.81
CA TYR A 264 -10.16 -19.53 -5.65
C TYR A 264 -9.68 -20.92 -6.09
N GLY A 265 -10.05 -21.93 -5.31
CA GLY A 265 -9.72 -23.32 -5.58
C GLY A 265 -8.31 -23.76 -5.21
N GLN A 266 -7.42 -22.86 -4.79
CA GLN A 266 -6.13 -23.28 -4.21
C GLN A 266 -6.31 -23.75 -2.77
N ARG A 267 -5.37 -24.61 -2.30
CA ARG A 267 -5.41 -25.17 -0.95
C ARG A 267 -5.52 -24.07 0.09
N LYS A 268 -6.40 -24.29 1.07
CA LYS A 268 -6.47 -23.44 2.28
C LYS A 268 -5.10 -23.43 2.96
N GLY A 269 -4.62 -22.25 3.32
CA GLY A 269 -3.42 -22.07 4.17
C GLY A 269 -3.81 -22.06 5.65
N ASP A 270 -2.81 -21.87 6.50
CA ASP A 270 -2.99 -21.71 7.95
C ASP A 270 -3.43 -20.27 8.26
N GLY A 271 -4.52 -19.78 7.65
CA GLY A 271 -5.01 -18.44 7.84
C GLY A 271 -5.67 -18.21 9.21
N ASP A 272 -6.31 -17.07 9.35
CA ASP A 272 -7.16 -16.79 10.49
C ASP A 272 -8.44 -17.64 10.39
N TYR A 273 -8.54 -18.67 11.22
CA TYR A 273 -9.69 -19.58 11.24
C TYR A 273 -11.03 -18.91 11.60
N THR A 274 -11.03 -17.65 11.98
CA THR A 274 -12.25 -16.90 12.26
C THR A 274 -12.98 -16.47 10.97
N ILE A 275 -12.35 -16.62 9.79
CA ILE A 275 -12.95 -16.44 8.48
C ILE A 275 -12.98 -17.79 7.78
N ALA A 276 -14.17 -18.33 7.54
CA ALA A 276 -14.39 -19.75 7.29
C ALA A 276 -13.75 -20.33 6.03
N GLU A 277 -13.37 -19.54 5.03
CA GLU A 277 -13.08 -20.10 3.70
C GLU A 277 -11.69 -19.79 3.12
N ASN A 278 -10.95 -18.81 3.64
CA ASN A 278 -9.62 -18.44 3.10
C ASN A 278 -9.60 -18.38 1.56
N THR A 279 -10.39 -17.49 0.98
CA THR A 279 -10.49 -17.27 -0.47
C THR A 279 -9.99 -15.90 -0.85
N GLU A 280 -10.01 -15.56 -2.14
CA GLU A 280 -9.75 -14.20 -2.60
C GLU A 280 -10.70 -13.15 -1.97
N GLU A 281 -11.87 -13.57 -1.49
CA GLU A 281 -12.83 -12.71 -0.81
C GLU A 281 -12.39 -12.26 0.59
N ASP A 282 -11.37 -12.87 1.17
CA ASP A 282 -10.77 -12.42 2.42
C ASP A 282 -10.31 -10.95 2.32
N ASN A 283 -9.99 -10.49 1.11
CA ASN A 283 -9.65 -9.11 0.81
C ASN A 283 -10.71 -8.11 1.32
N TRP A 284 -12.00 -8.34 1.09
CA TRP A 284 -13.07 -7.46 1.57
C TRP A 284 -13.70 -7.92 2.90
N ARG A 285 -13.68 -9.23 3.17
CA ARG A 285 -14.25 -9.81 4.41
C ARG A 285 -13.47 -9.36 5.66
N TYR A 286 -12.15 -9.24 5.59
CA TYR A 286 -11.35 -8.71 6.70
C TYR A 286 -11.70 -7.26 7.02
N VAL A 287 -12.03 -6.46 6.01
CA VAL A 287 -12.49 -5.09 6.22
C VAL A 287 -13.83 -5.08 6.97
N GLU A 288 -14.82 -5.82 6.48
CA GLU A 288 -16.14 -5.93 7.11
C GLU A 288 -16.02 -6.42 8.57
N LYS A 289 -15.25 -7.49 8.80
CA LYS A 289 -15.01 -8.04 10.13
C LYS A 289 -14.36 -7.02 11.07
N SER A 290 -13.33 -6.33 10.63
CA SER A 290 -12.61 -5.35 11.46
C SER A 290 -13.50 -4.16 11.81
N LEU A 291 -14.30 -3.66 10.87
CA LEU A 291 -15.21 -2.55 11.10
C LEU A 291 -16.46 -2.91 11.90
N ALA A 292 -16.76 -4.20 12.08
CA ALA A 292 -17.84 -4.71 12.92
C ALA A 292 -17.42 -4.98 14.37
N MET A 293 -16.14 -4.78 14.73
CA MET A 293 -15.65 -4.96 16.10
C MET A 293 -16.19 -3.88 17.03
N SER A 294 -16.26 -4.18 18.34
CA SER A 294 -16.71 -3.22 19.36
C SER A 294 -15.81 -1.98 19.44
N THR A 295 -14.49 -2.18 19.33
CA THR A 295 -13.52 -1.09 19.20
C THR A 295 -13.17 -0.96 17.72
N VAL A 296 -13.79 0.01 17.05
CA VAL A 296 -13.55 0.28 15.64
C VAL A 296 -12.21 0.98 15.47
N LYS A 297 -11.37 0.45 14.58
CA LYS A 297 -10.12 1.10 14.13
C LYS A 297 -10.09 1.12 12.60
N PRO A 298 -9.41 2.11 11.97
CA PRO A 298 -9.18 2.08 10.52
C PRO A 298 -8.53 0.76 10.11
N VAL A 299 -8.83 0.28 8.90
CA VAL A 299 -8.33 -1.02 8.44
C VAL A 299 -7.74 -0.90 7.03
N LEU A 300 -6.64 -1.62 6.78
CA LEU A 300 -5.88 -1.58 5.54
C LEU A 300 -5.43 -2.98 5.12
N ASP A 301 -5.57 -3.32 3.83
CA ASP A 301 -4.85 -4.44 3.23
C ASP A 301 -3.39 -4.04 3.00
N GLY A 302 -2.49 -4.53 3.84
CA GLY A 302 -1.06 -4.21 3.80
C GLY A 302 -0.30 -5.08 2.80
N GLU A 303 -0.85 -6.27 2.46
CA GLU A 303 -0.24 -7.19 1.50
C GLU A 303 -1.31 -8.01 0.76
N PRO A 304 -1.92 -7.42 -0.28
CA PRO A 304 -2.75 -8.15 -1.24
C PRO A 304 -1.90 -8.99 -2.18
N SER A 305 -2.53 -9.63 -3.16
CA SER A 305 -1.80 -10.29 -4.25
C SER A 305 -0.94 -9.30 -5.03
N TYR A 306 0.33 -9.67 -5.27
CA TYR A 306 1.28 -8.83 -6.01
C TYR A 306 1.22 -9.09 -7.51
N GLU A 307 1.36 -8.04 -8.32
CA GLU A 307 1.49 -8.18 -9.78
C GLU A 307 2.75 -8.99 -10.13
N ASP A 308 2.65 -9.83 -11.15
CA ASP A 308 3.71 -10.73 -11.64
C ASP A 308 4.24 -11.77 -10.61
N ILE A 309 3.51 -12.04 -9.52
CA ILE A 309 3.84 -13.16 -8.64
C ILE A 309 2.98 -14.39 -9.01
N PRO A 310 3.52 -15.63 -8.96
CA PRO A 310 2.74 -16.85 -9.19
C PRO A 310 1.59 -16.95 -8.18
N GLN A 311 0.41 -17.34 -8.66
CA GLN A 311 -0.74 -17.58 -7.79
C GLN A 311 -0.43 -18.71 -6.81
N GLY A 312 -0.46 -18.42 -5.52
CA GLY A 312 -0.07 -19.34 -4.45
C GLY A 312 1.41 -19.30 -4.06
N LEU A 313 2.24 -18.46 -4.68
CA LEU A 313 3.65 -18.15 -4.38
C LEU A 313 4.68 -19.21 -4.81
N HIS A 314 4.43 -20.49 -4.57
CA HIS A 314 5.47 -21.53 -4.52
C HIS A 314 5.55 -22.41 -5.77
N ASP A 315 4.52 -22.44 -6.58
CA ASP A 315 4.56 -23.10 -7.89
C ASP A 315 4.78 -22.06 -8.99
N PHE A 316 5.99 -22.02 -9.54
CA PHE A 316 6.38 -21.03 -10.55
C PHE A 316 5.79 -21.30 -11.94
N ASN A 317 5.10 -22.42 -12.12
CA ASN A 317 4.33 -22.75 -13.35
C ASN A 317 2.90 -22.24 -13.30
N GLU A 318 2.41 -21.83 -12.11
CA GLU A 318 1.09 -21.24 -11.98
C GLU A 318 1.00 -19.90 -12.73
N VAL A 319 -0.22 -19.57 -13.14
CA VAL A 319 -0.55 -18.27 -13.72
C VAL A 319 -0.16 -17.17 -12.74
N ARG A 320 0.32 -16.05 -13.25
CA ARG A 320 0.72 -14.90 -12.45
C ARG A 320 -0.42 -13.92 -12.29
N TRP A 321 -0.48 -13.29 -11.13
CA TRP A 321 -1.38 -12.17 -10.92
C TRP A 321 -1.05 -11.05 -11.91
N ASN A 322 -2.07 -10.47 -12.52
CA ASN A 322 -1.94 -9.41 -13.51
C ASN A 322 -2.63 -8.11 -13.06
N ALA A 323 -2.51 -7.06 -13.86
CA ALA A 323 -3.08 -5.74 -13.57
C ALA A 323 -4.58 -5.75 -13.24
N ASN A 324 -5.38 -6.62 -13.88
CA ASN A 324 -6.81 -6.72 -13.60
C ASN A 324 -7.07 -7.28 -12.20
N ASP A 325 -6.25 -8.25 -11.78
CA ASP A 325 -6.38 -8.90 -10.49
C ASP A 325 -6.01 -7.96 -9.36
N VAL A 326 -4.83 -7.32 -9.43
CA VAL A 326 -4.38 -6.38 -8.38
C VAL A 326 -5.31 -5.17 -8.29
N ARG A 327 -5.89 -4.72 -9.41
CA ARG A 327 -6.90 -3.67 -9.42
C ARG A 327 -8.19 -4.13 -8.74
N ARG A 328 -8.67 -5.35 -9.01
CA ARG A 328 -9.82 -5.93 -8.30
C ARG A 328 -9.60 -5.94 -6.79
N TYR A 329 -8.46 -6.41 -6.31
CA TYR A 329 -8.11 -6.40 -4.89
C TYR A 329 -8.17 -4.99 -4.30
N ALA A 330 -7.63 -4.00 -4.99
CA ALA A 330 -7.63 -2.62 -4.55
C ALA A 330 -9.06 -2.05 -4.40
N TYR A 331 -9.90 -2.24 -5.42
CA TYR A 331 -11.27 -1.73 -5.39
C TYR A 331 -12.15 -2.51 -4.38
N TRP A 332 -12.00 -3.82 -4.28
CA TRP A 332 -12.77 -4.61 -3.32
C TRP A 332 -12.51 -4.18 -1.88
N SER A 333 -11.26 -4.08 -1.45
CA SER A 333 -10.91 -3.68 -0.09
C SER A 333 -11.37 -2.25 0.23
N VAL A 334 -11.10 -1.30 -0.68
CA VAL A 334 -11.44 0.11 -0.45
C VAL A 334 -12.95 0.33 -0.45
N PHE A 335 -13.70 -0.31 -1.34
CA PHE A 335 -15.17 -0.18 -1.37
C PHE A 335 -15.84 -0.89 -0.19
N ALA A 336 -15.20 -1.91 0.40
CA ALA A 336 -15.64 -2.51 1.66
C ALA A 336 -15.42 -1.59 2.88
N GLY A 337 -14.65 -0.50 2.75
CA GLY A 337 -14.42 0.46 3.82
C GLY A 337 -12.97 0.66 4.25
N SER A 338 -11.99 0.00 3.62
CA SER A 338 -10.57 0.25 3.86
C SER A 338 -10.22 1.73 3.60
N PHE A 339 -9.30 2.29 4.40
CA PHE A 339 -8.88 3.68 4.27
C PHE A 339 -7.81 3.90 3.19
N GLY A 340 -7.40 2.84 2.50
CA GLY A 340 -6.41 2.88 1.46
C GLY A 340 -6.10 1.50 0.90
N HIS A 341 -5.02 1.40 0.17
CA HIS A 341 -4.56 0.17 -0.46
C HIS A 341 -3.04 0.17 -0.58
N THR A 342 -2.41 -0.98 -0.38
CA THR A 342 -1.00 -1.20 -0.68
C THR A 342 -0.87 -2.05 -1.94
N TYR A 343 -0.15 -1.57 -2.92
CA TYR A 343 0.23 -2.30 -4.11
C TYR A 343 1.53 -3.05 -3.88
N GLY A 344 1.71 -4.17 -4.56
CA GLY A 344 2.98 -4.88 -4.63
C GLY A 344 3.22 -5.47 -6.02
N HIS A 345 4.49 -5.63 -6.36
CA HIS A 345 4.94 -6.29 -7.57
C HIS A 345 6.09 -7.24 -7.25
N ASN A 346 6.10 -8.43 -7.83
CA ASN A 346 7.08 -9.47 -7.53
C ASN A 346 8.54 -8.99 -7.63
N SER A 347 8.88 -8.28 -8.70
CA SER A 347 10.26 -7.81 -8.93
C SER A 347 10.59 -6.54 -8.14
N ILE A 348 9.59 -5.65 -7.91
CA ILE A 348 9.81 -4.38 -7.20
C ILE A 348 9.98 -4.64 -5.70
N MET A 349 9.14 -5.47 -5.07
CA MET A 349 9.18 -5.69 -3.62
C MET A 349 10.54 -6.21 -3.12
N GLN A 350 11.29 -6.88 -3.96
CA GLN A 350 12.61 -7.44 -3.68
C GLN A 350 13.75 -6.77 -4.47
N PHE A 351 13.46 -5.75 -5.26
CA PHE A 351 14.41 -5.05 -6.14
C PHE A 351 15.27 -5.98 -6.96
N MET A 352 14.61 -6.89 -7.70
CA MET A 352 15.28 -7.84 -8.61
C MET A 352 16.11 -7.08 -9.65
N LYS A 353 17.42 -7.36 -9.70
CA LYS A 353 18.35 -6.71 -10.62
C LYS A 353 19.53 -7.63 -10.94
N PRO A 354 20.41 -7.31 -11.92
CA PRO A 354 21.58 -8.13 -12.22
C PRO A 354 22.42 -8.43 -10.98
N GLY A 355 22.82 -9.69 -10.81
CA GLY A 355 23.61 -10.15 -9.66
C GLY A 355 22.80 -10.43 -8.39
N VAL A 356 21.46 -10.27 -8.44
CA VAL A 356 20.56 -10.58 -7.33
C VAL A 356 19.73 -11.81 -7.69
N SER A 357 19.72 -12.82 -6.81
CA SER A 357 18.79 -13.95 -6.94
C SER A 357 17.38 -13.50 -6.59
N GLY A 358 16.44 -13.69 -7.51
CA GLY A 358 15.03 -13.41 -7.28
C GLY A 358 14.32 -14.52 -6.52
N SER A 359 13.45 -14.15 -5.58
CA SER A 359 12.51 -15.05 -4.92
C SER A 359 11.20 -15.14 -5.71
N PHE A 360 10.37 -16.14 -5.40
CA PHE A 360 9.02 -16.32 -5.96
C PHE A 360 8.97 -16.28 -7.50
N GLY A 361 10.03 -16.80 -8.14
CA GLY A 361 10.12 -16.87 -9.60
C GLY A 361 10.13 -15.50 -10.30
N ALA A 362 10.67 -14.46 -9.70
CA ALA A 362 10.84 -13.15 -10.34
C ALA A 362 11.74 -13.30 -11.58
N LYS A 363 11.32 -12.74 -12.73
CA LYS A 363 11.97 -12.92 -14.03
C LYS A 363 12.48 -11.61 -14.63
N ARG A 364 11.93 -10.48 -14.19
CA ARG A 364 12.20 -9.14 -14.75
C ARG A 364 12.92 -8.30 -13.74
N TYR A 365 13.66 -7.29 -14.20
CA TYR A 365 14.31 -6.33 -13.31
C TYR A 365 13.30 -5.31 -12.81
N TRP A 366 13.45 -4.87 -11.55
CA TRP A 366 12.47 -3.99 -10.88
C TRP A 366 12.20 -2.70 -11.64
N TYR A 367 13.21 -2.10 -12.25
CA TYR A 367 13.08 -0.83 -12.98
C TYR A 367 12.34 -0.99 -14.32
N ASP A 368 12.32 -2.18 -14.92
CA ASP A 368 11.54 -2.48 -16.12
C ASP A 368 10.05 -2.70 -15.77
N CYS A 369 9.74 -3.02 -14.50
CA CYS A 369 8.38 -3.26 -14.03
C CYS A 369 7.64 -1.99 -13.57
N LEU A 370 8.34 -0.85 -13.48
CA LEU A 370 7.73 0.44 -13.13
C LEU A 370 6.72 0.95 -14.19
N GLU A 371 6.72 0.38 -15.37
CA GLU A 371 5.76 0.70 -16.45
C GLU A 371 4.58 -0.30 -16.52
N ASP A 372 4.52 -1.28 -15.62
CA ASP A 372 3.44 -2.26 -15.59
C ASP A 372 2.10 -1.62 -15.26
N ALA A 373 1.06 -2.17 -15.84
CA ALA A 373 -0.25 -1.53 -15.85
C ALA A 373 -0.85 -1.41 -14.45
N GLY A 374 -0.76 -2.46 -13.61
CA GLY A 374 -1.27 -2.40 -12.25
C GLY A 374 -0.59 -1.30 -11.44
N TYR A 375 0.74 -1.19 -11.53
CA TYR A 375 1.52 -0.15 -10.87
C TYR A 375 1.04 1.28 -11.22
N ASN A 376 0.72 1.49 -12.50
CA ASN A 376 0.32 2.81 -13.00
C ASN A 376 -1.16 3.13 -12.80
N GLN A 377 -2.01 2.15 -12.50
CA GLN A 377 -3.47 2.33 -12.41
C GLN A 377 -3.97 2.67 -11.00
N MET A 378 -3.20 2.39 -9.95
CA MET A 378 -3.63 2.60 -8.57
C MET A 378 -3.94 4.07 -8.23
N LYS A 379 -3.30 5.03 -8.89
CA LYS A 379 -3.56 6.47 -8.73
C LYS A 379 -5.02 6.85 -9.00
N TYR A 380 -5.70 6.13 -9.91
CA TYR A 380 -7.08 6.43 -10.27
C TYR A 380 -8.06 6.08 -9.15
N LEU A 381 -7.77 5.03 -8.37
CA LEU A 381 -8.54 4.70 -7.17
C LEU A 381 -8.44 5.80 -6.11
N LYS A 382 -7.22 6.27 -5.83
CA LYS A 382 -7.00 7.36 -4.87
C LYS A 382 -7.71 8.64 -5.31
N ALA A 383 -7.59 9.01 -6.59
CA ALA A 383 -8.26 10.18 -7.15
C ALA A 383 -9.79 10.07 -7.02
N LEU A 384 -10.35 8.90 -7.35
CA LEU A 384 -11.79 8.64 -7.23
C LEU A 384 -12.27 8.79 -5.78
N MET A 385 -11.54 8.20 -4.82
CA MET A 385 -11.96 8.27 -3.41
C MET A 385 -11.88 9.68 -2.84
N LEU A 386 -10.90 10.48 -3.26
CA LEU A 386 -10.71 11.85 -2.79
C LEU A 386 -11.55 12.89 -3.54
N ALA A 387 -12.24 12.51 -4.61
CA ALA A 387 -13.17 13.39 -5.33
C ALA A 387 -14.48 13.63 -4.57
N PHE A 388 -14.77 12.85 -3.53
CA PHE A 388 -16.01 12.89 -2.76
C PHE A 388 -15.76 13.19 -1.28
N PRO A 389 -16.81 13.56 -0.50
CA PRO A 389 -16.71 13.70 0.96
C PRO A 389 -16.21 12.39 1.61
N TYR A 390 -14.90 12.34 1.87
CA TYR A 390 -14.19 11.09 2.17
C TYR A 390 -14.63 10.43 3.48
N PHE A 391 -14.88 11.23 4.53
CA PHE A 391 -15.21 10.71 5.86
C PHE A 391 -16.67 10.24 6.01
N GLU A 392 -17.54 10.64 5.08
CA GLU A 392 -18.91 10.18 5.04
C GLU A 392 -19.06 8.76 4.46
N ARG A 393 -18.01 8.28 3.80
CA ARG A 393 -18.03 7.03 3.05
C ARG A 393 -18.26 5.82 3.96
N VAL A 394 -19.28 5.03 3.63
CA VAL A 394 -19.58 3.74 4.26
C VAL A 394 -19.83 2.69 3.18
N ALA A 395 -19.42 1.44 3.44
CA ALA A 395 -19.81 0.31 2.61
C ALA A 395 -21.32 0.07 2.80
N ASP A 396 -22.06 -0.10 1.69
CA ASP A 396 -23.49 -0.37 1.74
C ASP A 396 -23.92 -1.26 0.59
N GLN A 397 -23.97 -2.57 0.83
CA GLN A 397 -24.36 -3.54 -0.18
C GLN A 397 -25.85 -3.55 -0.50
N SER A 398 -26.70 -2.89 0.32
CA SER A 398 -28.12 -2.73 0.05
C SER A 398 -28.43 -1.81 -1.15
N ILE A 399 -27.41 -1.13 -1.67
CA ILE A 399 -27.46 -0.36 -2.94
C ILE A 399 -27.70 -1.29 -4.13
N ILE A 400 -27.17 -2.51 -4.08
CA ILE A 400 -27.32 -3.49 -5.15
C ILE A 400 -28.67 -4.19 -4.95
N ALA A 401 -29.65 -3.81 -5.77
CA ALA A 401 -30.99 -4.39 -5.72
C ALA A 401 -30.99 -5.81 -6.36
N GLY A 402 -31.80 -6.69 -5.80
CA GLY A 402 -31.88 -8.08 -6.25
C GLY A 402 -30.67 -8.92 -5.82
N GLN A 403 -30.35 -9.93 -6.62
CA GLN A 403 -29.24 -10.83 -6.35
C GLN A 403 -27.90 -10.20 -6.73
N ASN A 404 -27.00 -10.04 -5.77
CA ASN A 404 -25.61 -9.71 -6.05
C ASN A 404 -24.88 -10.95 -6.62
N GLY A 405 -23.91 -10.75 -7.48
CA GLY A 405 -23.09 -11.84 -7.99
C GLY A 405 -22.16 -12.44 -6.92
N GLU A 406 -21.61 -13.59 -7.22
CA GLU A 406 -20.62 -14.28 -6.38
C GLU A 406 -19.24 -14.22 -7.03
N ARG A 407 -18.19 -14.37 -6.23
CA ARG A 407 -16.81 -14.38 -6.69
C ARG A 407 -16.49 -13.14 -7.55
N TYR A 408 -16.03 -13.35 -8.78
CA TYR A 408 -15.67 -12.26 -9.70
C TYR A 408 -16.87 -11.42 -10.18
N ASP A 409 -18.08 -11.96 -10.10
CA ASP A 409 -19.33 -11.25 -10.44
C ASP A 409 -19.88 -10.41 -9.27
N ARG A 410 -19.30 -10.55 -8.07
CA ARG A 410 -19.70 -9.72 -6.94
C ARG A 410 -19.41 -8.26 -7.24
N ALA A 411 -20.45 -7.45 -7.31
CA ALA A 411 -20.34 -6.00 -7.26
C ALA A 411 -20.20 -5.55 -5.80
N ILE A 412 -19.45 -4.49 -5.57
CA ILE A 412 -19.25 -3.93 -4.23
C ILE A 412 -19.56 -2.43 -4.24
N ALA A 413 -20.33 -1.98 -3.25
CA ALA A 413 -20.86 -0.63 -3.19
C ALA A 413 -20.46 0.11 -1.92
N THR A 414 -20.21 1.40 -2.09
CA THR A 414 -19.94 2.35 -0.99
C THR A 414 -20.67 3.67 -1.28
N ARG A 415 -21.01 4.43 -0.24
CA ARG A 415 -21.71 5.72 -0.38
C ARG A 415 -21.36 6.72 0.72
N GLY A 416 -21.59 7.99 0.41
CA GLY A 416 -21.84 9.06 1.38
C GLY A 416 -23.34 9.35 1.51
N ASN A 417 -23.67 10.58 1.89
CA ASN A 417 -25.06 11.03 2.02
C ASN A 417 -25.70 11.35 0.66
N ASP A 418 -24.92 11.85 -0.29
CA ASP A 418 -25.38 12.43 -1.56
C ASP A 418 -24.63 11.88 -2.78
N TYR A 419 -23.83 10.85 -2.60
CA TYR A 419 -23.17 10.09 -3.67
C TYR A 419 -23.12 8.60 -3.34
N LEU A 420 -23.07 7.76 -4.38
CA LEU A 420 -22.72 6.34 -4.25
C LEU A 420 -21.80 5.90 -5.38
N LEU A 421 -21.00 4.90 -5.10
CA LEU A 421 -20.05 4.28 -6.02
C LEU A 421 -20.25 2.77 -6.01
N VAL A 422 -20.34 2.14 -7.19
CA VAL A 422 -20.46 0.69 -7.32
C VAL A 422 -19.37 0.16 -8.24
N TYR A 423 -18.44 -0.62 -7.71
CA TYR A 423 -17.43 -1.31 -8.50
C TYR A 423 -17.95 -2.65 -8.99
N ASN A 424 -17.77 -2.92 -10.27
CA ASN A 424 -18.16 -4.13 -10.95
C ASN A 424 -17.01 -4.63 -11.82
N TYR A 425 -16.40 -5.76 -11.41
CA TYR A 425 -15.18 -6.30 -12.03
C TYR A 425 -15.42 -6.92 -13.41
N THR A 426 -16.59 -7.52 -13.64
CA THR A 426 -16.92 -8.24 -14.87
C THR A 426 -17.76 -7.45 -15.87
N ALA A 427 -18.13 -6.22 -15.53
CA ALA A 427 -19.06 -5.43 -16.32
C ALA A 427 -20.45 -6.09 -16.52
N ARG A 428 -20.88 -6.98 -15.59
CA ARG A 428 -22.22 -7.57 -15.67
C ARG A 428 -23.31 -6.49 -15.51
N PRO A 429 -24.52 -6.69 -16.07
CA PRO A 429 -25.67 -5.84 -15.77
C PRO A 429 -25.97 -5.80 -14.26
N MET A 430 -26.40 -4.67 -13.74
CA MET A 430 -26.71 -4.45 -12.32
C MET A 430 -28.04 -3.72 -12.16
N GLN A 431 -28.75 -4.03 -11.07
CA GLN A 431 -29.85 -3.24 -10.56
C GLN A 431 -29.37 -2.45 -9.36
N ILE A 432 -29.49 -1.13 -9.40
CA ILE A 432 -28.97 -0.22 -8.37
C ILE A 432 -30.11 0.62 -7.82
N ASP A 433 -30.21 0.64 -6.50
CA ASP A 433 -31.19 1.46 -5.79
C ASP A 433 -30.63 2.87 -5.57
N LEU A 434 -31.04 3.80 -6.43
CA LEU A 434 -30.61 5.19 -6.40
C LEU A 434 -31.25 5.98 -5.24
N SER A 435 -32.24 5.42 -4.54
CA SER A 435 -32.88 6.06 -3.39
C SER A 435 -32.03 6.02 -2.11
N LYS A 436 -30.91 5.30 -2.13
CA LYS A 436 -29.98 5.19 -0.99
C LYS A 436 -29.21 6.46 -0.66
N ILE A 437 -29.27 7.46 -1.52
CA ILE A 437 -28.65 8.79 -1.33
C ILE A 437 -29.70 9.90 -1.53
N SER A 438 -29.39 11.11 -1.06
CA SER A 438 -30.28 12.28 -1.13
C SER A 438 -30.68 12.68 -2.56
N GLY A 439 -31.72 13.48 -2.69
CA GLY A 439 -32.21 14.09 -3.93
C GLY A 439 -33.22 13.22 -4.71
N ALA A 440 -34.11 13.85 -5.46
CA ALA A 440 -35.08 13.18 -6.31
C ALA A 440 -34.51 12.76 -7.67
N LYS A 441 -33.47 13.44 -8.12
CA LYS A 441 -32.76 13.20 -9.38
C LYS A 441 -31.29 12.96 -9.13
N LYS A 442 -30.67 12.08 -9.93
CA LYS A 442 -29.27 11.67 -9.83
C LYS A 442 -28.57 11.83 -11.16
N ASN A 443 -27.43 12.48 -11.15
CA ASN A 443 -26.48 12.42 -12.25
C ASN A 443 -25.64 11.16 -12.14
N CYS A 444 -25.41 10.45 -13.24
CA CYS A 444 -24.68 9.20 -13.29
C CYS A 444 -23.54 9.22 -14.32
N TRP A 445 -22.46 8.51 -13.98
CA TRP A 445 -21.30 8.35 -14.85
C TRP A 445 -20.77 6.92 -14.79
N TRP A 446 -20.12 6.50 -15.87
CA TRP A 446 -19.18 5.38 -15.83
C TRP A 446 -17.76 5.91 -15.64
N PHE A 447 -17.05 5.29 -14.71
CA PHE A 447 -15.62 5.53 -14.51
C PHE A 447 -14.85 4.27 -14.90
N ASN A 448 -13.75 4.47 -15.65
CA ASN A 448 -12.86 3.40 -16.08
C ASN A 448 -11.62 3.33 -15.16
N PRO A 449 -11.49 2.30 -14.31
CA PRO A 449 -10.36 2.15 -13.40
C PRO A 449 -8.99 2.03 -14.06
N LYS A 450 -8.94 1.69 -15.35
CA LYS A 450 -7.68 1.46 -16.08
C LYS A 450 -6.98 2.75 -16.51
N ASN A 451 -7.76 3.80 -16.77
CA ASN A 451 -7.22 5.05 -17.34
C ASN A 451 -7.79 6.33 -16.71
N GLY A 452 -8.69 6.18 -15.72
CA GLY A 452 -9.32 7.31 -15.05
C GLY A 452 -10.39 8.05 -15.85
N GLU A 453 -10.79 7.52 -16.99
CA GLU A 453 -11.81 8.08 -17.87
C GLU A 453 -13.17 8.14 -17.17
N VAL A 454 -13.88 9.24 -17.34
CA VAL A 454 -15.21 9.48 -16.79
C VAL A 454 -16.17 9.81 -17.94
N GLN A 455 -17.27 9.05 -18.03
CA GLN A 455 -18.29 9.21 -19.05
C GLN A 455 -19.65 9.50 -18.42
N TYR A 456 -20.20 10.68 -18.64
CA TYR A 456 -21.56 10.99 -18.23
C TYR A 456 -22.58 10.14 -18.99
N ILE A 457 -23.51 9.51 -18.28
CA ILE A 457 -24.52 8.60 -18.87
C ILE A 457 -25.95 9.09 -18.71
N GLY A 458 -26.16 10.16 -17.99
CA GLY A 458 -27.49 10.81 -17.92
C GLY A 458 -27.95 11.12 -16.51
N GLU A 459 -29.18 11.66 -16.46
CA GLU A 459 -29.94 11.94 -15.23
C GLU A 459 -31.02 10.88 -15.05
N PHE A 460 -31.16 10.39 -13.83
CA PHE A 460 -32.09 9.32 -13.48
C PHE A 460 -32.95 9.71 -12.28
N ASP A 461 -34.15 9.11 -12.17
CA ASP A 461 -35.00 9.24 -11.00
C ASP A 461 -34.41 8.46 -9.80
N SER A 462 -34.72 8.91 -8.59
CA SER A 462 -34.33 8.26 -7.34
C SER A 462 -35.14 6.96 -7.11
N LYS A 463 -34.82 5.90 -7.84
CA LYS A 463 -35.48 4.58 -7.78
C LYS A 463 -34.52 3.47 -8.19
N VAL A 464 -34.94 2.23 -8.06
CA VAL A 464 -34.17 1.10 -8.60
C VAL A 464 -34.08 1.21 -10.12
N THR A 465 -32.85 1.19 -10.62
CA THR A 465 -32.52 1.39 -12.04
C THR A 465 -31.59 0.30 -12.54
N ASN A 466 -31.81 -0.16 -13.77
CA ASN A 466 -30.93 -1.10 -14.45
C ASN A 466 -29.78 -0.36 -15.13
N PHE A 467 -28.56 -0.83 -14.90
CA PHE A 467 -27.35 -0.32 -15.54
C PHE A 467 -26.66 -1.44 -16.32
N THR A 468 -26.34 -1.15 -17.58
CA THR A 468 -25.57 -2.05 -18.45
C THR A 468 -24.32 -1.30 -18.91
N ILE A 469 -23.21 -1.99 -18.92
CA ILE A 469 -21.89 -1.44 -19.27
C ILE A 469 -21.57 -1.86 -20.70
N ASP A 470 -21.26 -0.91 -21.56
CA ASP A 470 -20.83 -1.18 -22.94
C ASP A 470 -19.32 -1.51 -23.00
N ALA A 471 -18.91 -2.53 -22.24
CA ALA A 471 -17.55 -3.05 -22.25
C ALA A 471 -17.50 -4.57 -22.48
N GLY A 472 -18.68 -5.18 -22.58
CA GLY A 472 -18.83 -6.65 -22.65
C GLY A 472 -18.63 -7.32 -21.30
N TYR A 473 -19.47 -8.29 -20.99
CA TYR A 473 -19.41 -9.07 -19.76
C TYR A 473 -18.21 -10.02 -19.78
N ASN A 474 -17.13 -9.62 -19.11
CA ASN A 474 -15.91 -10.42 -18.98
C ASN A 474 -15.06 -9.92 -17.79
N SER A 475 -14.33 -10.83 -17.16
CA SER A 475 -13.36 -10.51 -16.10
C SER A 475 -12.36 -9.46 -16.56
N GLY A 476 -12.16 -8.44 -15.73
CA GLY A 476 -11.24 -7.32 -16.03
C GLY A 476 -11.82 -6.23 -16.95
N ASN A 477 -13.08 -6.33 -17.40
CA ASN A 477 -13.79 -5.23 -18.05
C ASN A 477 -14.42 -4.26 -17.05
N ASP A 478 -13.77 -4.13 -15.92
CA ASP A 478 -14.27 -3.43 -14.75
C ASP A 478 -14.65 -1.96 -14.99
N ARG A 479 -15.69 -1.54 -14.29
CA ARG A 479 -16.19 -0.16 -14.25
C ARG A 479 -16.65 0.18 -12.84
N VAL A 480 -16.63 1.47 -12.55
CA VAL A 480 -17.36 2.02 -11.40
C VAL A 480 -18.53 2.83 -11.89
N LEU A 481 -19.72 2.52 -11.40
CA LEU A 481 -20.86 3.43 -11.49
C LEU A 481 -20.69 4.52 -10.44
N ILE A 482 -20.69 5.77 -10.86
CA ILE A 482 -20.72 6.95 -10.02
C ILE A 482 -22.12 7.52 -10.10
N VAL A 483 -22.74 7.76 -8.94
CA VAL A 483 -24.05 8.39 -8.83
C VAL A 483 -23.97 9.55 -7.85
N ILE A 484 -24.48 10.71 -8.22
CA ILE A 484 -24.42 11.93 -7.42
C ILE A 484 -25.81 12.59 -7.42
N ASP A 485 -26.26 13.08 -6.27
CA ASP A 485 -27.42 13.96 -6.17
C ASP A 485 -27.25 15.15 -7.13
N CYS A 486 -28.27 15.46 -7.96
CA CYS A 486 -28.19 16.56 -8.93
C CYS A 486 -27.96 17.93 -8.27
N ALA A 487 -28.18 18.08 -6.98
CA ALA A 487 -27.87 19.31 -6.22
C ALA A 487 -26.37 19.45 -5.87
N LYS A 488 -25.55 18.47 -6.21
CA LYS A 488 -24.10 18.41 -5.90
C LYS A 488 -23.26 18.39 -7.17
N ASP A 489 -22.07 18.98 -7.07
CA ASP A 489 -21.14 19.13 -8.21
C ASP A 489 -19.73 18.62 -7.84
N TYR A 490 -19.63 17.34 -7.47
CA TYR A 490 -18.34 16.70 -7.19
C TYR A 490 -17.57 16.37 -8.47
N ILE A 491 -18.30 16.02 -9.54
CA ILE A 491 -17.76 15.75 -10.86
C ILE A 491 -18.66 16.45 -11.87
N LYS A 492 -18.08 17.30 -12.72
CA LYS A 492 -18.83 18.01 -13.76
C LYS A 492 -19.25 17.06 -14.90
N LYS A 493 -20.35 17.40 -15.57
CA LYS A 493 -20.88 16.58 -16.68
C LYS A 493 -19.93 16.48 -17.87
N ASP A 494 -19.04 17.44 -18.05
CA ASP A 494 -18.03 17.50 -19.10
C ASP A 494 -16.64 16.96 -18.67
N THR A 495 -16.48 16.54 -17.41
CA THR A 495 -15.26 15.88 -16.94
C THR A 495 -14.98 14.63 -17.76
N ARG A 496 -13.76 14.51 -18.28
CA ARG A 496 -13.33 13.36 -19.09
C ARG A 496 -12.37 12.44 -18.37
N ASN A 497 -11.69 12.94 -17.35
CA ASN A 497 -10.77 12.14 -16.54
C ASN A 497 -10.79 12.61 -15.10
N ILE A 498 -10.70 11.66 -14.16
CA ILE A 498 -10.78 11.93 -12.71
C ILE A 498 -9.55 12.69 -12.16
N LEU A 499 -8.47 12.74 -12.91
CA LEU A 499 -7.26 13.47 -12.52
C LEU A 499 -7.28 14.97 -12.94
N ASN A 500 -8.32 15.40 -13.69
CA ASN A 500 -8.43 16.77 -14.23
C ASN A 500 -9.40 17.64 -13.36
#